data_860c71e7d99cfa446c33267c651a2e70
#
_entry.id   860c71e7d99cfa446c33267c651a2e70
#
_cell.length_a   1.000
_cell.length_b   1.000
_cell.length_c   1.000
_cell.angle_alpha   90.00
_cell.angle_beta   90.00
_cell.angle_gamma   90.00
#
_symmetry.space_group_name_H-M   'P 1'
#
loop_
_entity.id
_entity.type
_entity.pdbx_description
1 polymer ?
#
loop_
_entity_poly.entity_id
_entity_poly.type
_entity_poly.pdbx_seq_one_letter_code
_entity_poly.pdbx_strand_id
1 'polypeptide(L)'
;QSDKLGEAMIGMNELLETMPEAETNMANAKEAIEQKIRTERLTKSKVLTEYLKAEKIGVSHDIRKDMYDALPAFDMNTLKDFHNSHISGTNRVVMVLGSKEDLDLEVLKAYGEIVHLTLEDVFGY
;
A
#
# COMPACT_ATOMS: atom_id res chain seq x y z
N GLN A 1 9.41 -16.58 6.71
CA GLN A 1 9.50 -17.86 7.44
C GLN A 1 8.09 -18.34 7.77
N SER A 2 7.72 -19.53 7.34
CA SER A 2 6.37 -20.07 7.51
C SER A 2 5.98 -20.27 8.98
N ASP A 3 6.95 -20.56 9.84
CA ASP A 3 6.79 -20.70 11.29
C ASP A 3 6.46 -19.38 12.02
N LYS A 4 6.61 -18.23 11.35
CA LYS A 4 6.33 -16.89 11.87
C LYS A 4 5.01 -16.28 11.34
N LEU A 5 4.20 -17.07 10.66
CA LEU A 5 2.95 -16.60 10.05
C LEU A 5 2.04 -15.90 11.09
N GLY A 6 1.85 -16.51 12.25
CA GLY A 6 0.98 -15.96 13.31
C GLY A 6 1.48 -14.60 13.82
N GLU A 7 2.78 -14.51 14.14
CA GLU A 7 3.39 -13.25 14.60
C GLU A 7 3.30 -12.16 13.51
N ALA A 8 3.55 -12.52 12.25
CA ALA A 8 3.46 -11.59 11.13
C ALA A 8 2.02 -11.09 10.90
N MET A 9 1.02 -11.97 11.02
CA MET A 9 -0.39 -11.59 10.88
C MET A 9 -0.83 -10.64 12.01
N ILE A 10 -0.43 -10.91 13.25
CA ILE A 10 -0.72 -10.03 14.39
C ILE A 10 -0.10 -8.66 14.16
N GLY A 11 1.21 -8.60 13.88
CA GLY A 11 1.92 -7.33 13.68
C GLY A 11 1.39 -6.54 12.48
N MET A 12 1.07 -7.20 11.37
CA MET A 12 0.49 -6.54 10.20
C MET A 12 -0.90 -5.98 10.50
N ASN A 13 -1.76 -6.76 11.17
CA ASN A 13 -3.10 -6.29 11.54
C ASN A 13 -3.04 -5.13 12.52
N GLU A 14 -2.15 -5.17 13.49
CA GLU A 14 -1.92 -4.07 14.43
C GLU A 14 -1.52 -2.78 13.70
N LEU A 15 -0.59 -2.84 12.75
CA LEU A 15 -0.17 -1.70 11.93
C LEU A 15 -1.31 -1.15 11.04
N LEU A 16 -2.18 -2.02 10.55
CA LEU A 16 -3.31 -1.65 9.71
C LEU A 16 -4.47 -1.05 10.50
N GLU A 17 -4.64 -1.44 11.77
CA GLU A 17 -5.68 -0.89 12.64
C GLU A 17 -5.20 0.32 13.45
N THR A 18 -3.92 0.34 13.82
CA THR A 18 -3.35 1.37 14.68
C THR A 18 -2.10 1.95 14.03
N MET A 19 -2.26 3.05 13.31
CA MET A 19 -1.12 3.70 12.66
C MET A 19 -0.15 4.27 13.70
N PRO A 20 1.11 3.81 13.77
CA PRO A 20 2.10 4.37 14.67
C PRO A 20 2.51 5.78 14.20
N GLU A 21 2.55 6.72 15.14
CA GLU A 21 2.96 8.09 14.87
C GLU A 21 4.48 8.22 14.89
N ALA A 22 5.04 8.76 13.82
CA ALA A 22 6.47 9.02 13.70
C ALA A 22 6.71 10.33 12.93
N GLU A 23 6.73 11.45 13.64
CA GLU A 23 6.92 12.79 13.07
C GLU A 23 8.20 12.90 12.24
N THR A 24 9.30 12.31 12.70
CA THR A 24 10.57 12.29 11.96
C THR A 24 10.42 11.55 10.63
N ASN A 25 9.69 10.44 10.60
CA ASN A 25 9.46 9.68 9.37
C ASN A 25 8.56 10.47 8.41
N MET A 26 7.56 11.20 8.93
CA MET A 26 6.70 12.08 8.12
C MET A 26 7.51 13.19 7.46
N ALA A 27 8.38 13.86 8.22
CA ALA A 27 9.25 14.91 7.69
C ALA A 27 10.18 14.37 6.60
N ASN A 28 10.84 13.23 6.85
CA ASN A 28 11.73 12.58 5.88
C ASN A 28 10.98 12.15 4.62
N ALA A 29 9.76 11.62 4.77
CA ALA A 29 8.93 11.22 3.63
C ALA A 29 8.53 12.42 2.77
N LYS A 30 8.14 13.54 3.36
CA LYS A 30 7.82 14.79 2.65
C LYS A 30 9.04 15.28 1.85
N GLU A 31 10.20 15.34 2.49
CA GLU A 31 11.45 15.73 1.83
C GLU A 31 11.80 14.80 0.67
N ALA A 32 11.69 13.49 0.88
CA ALA A 32 11.96 12.51 -0.16
C ALA A 32 11.01 12.62 -1.37
N ILE A 33 9.73 12.88 -1.15
CA ILE A 33 8.74 13.10 -2.21
C ILE A 33 9.05 14.38 -2.96
N GLU A 34 9.35 15.48 -2.26
CA GLU A 34 9.73 16.75 -2.86
C GLU A 34 10.98 16.60 -3.74
N GLN A 35 12.03 16.01 -3.20
CA GLN A 35 13.27 15.75 -3.93
C GLN A 35 13.03 14.88 -5.16
N LYS A 36 12.24 13.83 -5.03
CA LYS A 36 11.88 12.97 -6.17
C LYS A 36 11.21 13.76 -7.28
N ILE A 37 10.19 14.56 -6.96
CA ILE A 37 9.49 15.37 -7.97
C ILE A 37 10.42 16.38 -8.63
N ARG A 38 11.29 17.04 -7.87
CA ARG A 38 12.22 18.06 -8.37
C ARG A 38 13.33 17.50 -9.23
N THR A 39 13.79 16.29 -8.96
CA THR A 39 14.98 15.70 -9.63
C THR A 39 14.63 14.67 -10.69
N GLU A 40 13.38 14.18 -10.71
CA GLU A 40 12.97 13.16 -11.66
C GLU A 40 12.96 13.69 -13.09
N ARG A 41 13.86 13.15 -13.93
CA ARG A 41 13.90 13.50 -15.35
C ARG A 41 12.81 12.74 -16.13
N LEU A 42 11.93 13.48 -16.78
CA LEU A 42 10.96 12.91 -17.69
C LEU A 42 11.57 12.74 -19.08
N THR A 43 11.66 11.50 -19.54
CA THR A 43 11.95 11.19 -20.94
C THR A 43 10.70 11.35 -21.80
N LYS A 44 10.85 11.49 -23.12
CA LYS A 44 9.71 11.62 -24.06
C LYS A 44 8.72 10.45 -23.95
N SER A 45 9.23 9.22 -23.80
CA SER A 45 8.39 8.03 -23.62
C SER A 45 7.62 8.06 -22.28
N LYS A 46 8.25 8.55 -21.22
CA LYS A 46 7.63 8.66 -19.90
C LYS A 46 6.50 9.68 -19.88
N VAL A 47 6.62 10.77 -20.62
CA VAL A 47 5.52 11.76 -20.76
C VAL A 47 4.25 11.10 -21.26
N LEU A 48 4.32 10.29 -22.32
CA LEU A 48 3.15 9.57 -22.84
C LEU A 48 2.60 8.57 -21.81
N THR A 49 3.45 7.82 -21.16
CA THR A 49 3.02 6.83 -20.15
C THR A 49 2.33 7.51 -18.97
N GLU A 50 2.85 8.62 -18.47
CA GLU A 50 2.24 9.37 -17.37
C GLU A 50 0.90 10.01 -17.78
N TYR A 51 0.81 10.51 -19.03
CA TYR A 51 -0.45 10.99 -19.58
C TYR A 51 -1.53 9.90 -19.61
N LEU A 52 -1.20 8.71 -20.14
CA LEU A 52 -2.14 7.59 -20.20
C LEU A 52 -2.56 7.10 -18.81
N LYS A 53 -1.66 7.14 -17.83
CA LYS A 53 -1.99 6.83 -16.43
C LYS A 53 -2.97 7.84 -15.84
N ALA A 54 -2.72 9.12 -16.07
CA ALA A 54 -3.60 10.19 -15.59
C ALA A 54 -4.99 10.07 -16.22
N GLU A 55 -5.06 9.87 -17.53
CA GLU A 55 -6.31 9.66 -18.26
C GLU A 55 -7.12 8.47 -17.70
N LYS A 56 -6.45 7.35 -17.40
CA LYS A 56 -7.07 6.15 -16.84
C LYS A 56 -7.77 6.40 -15.48
N ILE A 57 -7.28 7.33 -14.70
CA ILE A 57 -7.88 7.73 -13.42
C ILE A 57 -8.72 9.00 -13.51
N GLY A 58 -9.04 9.48 -14.75
CA GLY A 58 -9.89 10.63 -14.98
C GLY A 58 -9.22 12.00 -14.74
N VAL A 59 -7.90 12.06 -14.70
CA VAL A 59 -7.14 13.28 -14.50
C VAL A 59 -6.57 13.75 -15.85
N SER A 60 -6.74 15.04 -16.19
CA SER A 60 -6.32 15.63 -17.47
C SER A 60 -4.99 16.39 -17.42
N HIS A 61 -4.27 16.31 -16.32
CA HIS A 61 -3.01 17.02 -16.10
C HIS A 61 -2.01 16.15 -15.33
N ASP A 62 -0.79 16.67 -15.14
CA ASP A 62 0.25 15.97 -14.40
C ASP A 62 -0.04 15.99 -12.88
N ILE A 63 -0.46 14.87 -12.34
CA ILE A 63 -0.82 14.70 -10.92
C ILE A 63 0.33 15.05 -9.95
N ARG A 64 1.58 15.03 -10.42
CA ARG A 64 2.73 15.40 -9.58
C ARG A 64 2.71 16.87 -9.20
N LYS A 65 2.08 17.72 -10.02
CA LYS A 65 1.87 19.13 -9.68
C LYS A 65 0.97 19.25 -8.45
N ASP A 66 -0.16 18.53 -8.44
CA ASP A 66 -1.09 18.54 -7.31
C ASP A 66 -0.44 17.99 -6.05
N MET A 67 0.32 16.91 -6.18
CA MET A 67 1.09 16.34 -5.06
C MET A 67 2.12 17.34 -4.51
N TYR A 68 2.85 18.03 -5.38
CA TYR A 68 3.86 19.02 -4.98
C TYR A 68 3.22 20.21 -4.27
N ASP A 69 2.11 20.72 -4.81
CA ASP A 69 1.40 21.88 -4.26
C ASP A 69 0.73 21.55 -2.91
N ALA A 70 0.24 20.32 -2.73
CA ALA A 70 -0.39 19.85 -1.49
C ALA A 70 0.62 19.47 -0.39
N LEU A 71 1.83 19.07 -0.77
CA LEU A 71 2.83 18.51 0.15
C LEU A 71 3.15 19.37 1.39
N PRO A 72 3.28 20.72 1.30
CA PRO A 72 3.53 21.57 2.47
C PRO A 72 2.44 21.46 3.53
N ALA A 73 1.17 21.33 3.11
CA ALA A 73 0.03 21.26 4.01
C ALA A 73 -0.21 19.87 4.64
N PHE A 74 0.45 18.84 4.12
CA PHE A 74 0.35 17.48 4.68
C PHE A 74 1.02 17.42 6.05
N ASP A 75 0.27 16.97 7.05
CA ASP A 75 0.73 16.76 8.42
C ASP A 75 0.32 15.37 8.93
N MET A 76 0.71 15.05 10.16
CA MET A 76 0.38 13.77 10.78
C MET A 76 -1.14 13.59 10.96
N ASN A 77 -1.89 14.67 11.20
CA ASN A 77 -3.35 14.59 11.34
C ASN A 77 -4.01 14.22 10.02
N THR A 78 -3.58 14.84 8.92
CA THR A 78 -4.04 14.50 7.56
C THR A 78 -3.81 13.00 7.25
N LEU A 79 -2.63 12.49 7.63
CA LEU A 79 -2.31 11.07 7.44
C LEU A 79 -3.18 10.16 8.31
N LYS A 80 -3.43 10.54 9.58
CA LYS A 80 -4.34 9.80 10.48
C LYS A 80 -5.77 9.77 9.96
N ASP A 81 -6.28 10.91 9.51
CA ASP A 81 -7.64 11.01 8.98
C ASP A 81 -7.81 10.13 7.75
N PHE A 82 -6.82 10.11 6.86
CA PHE A 82 -6.80 9.19 5.73
C PHE A 82 -6.77 7.72 6.18
N HIS A 83 -5.89 7.37 7.11
CA HIS A 83 -5.78 6.01 7.63
C HIS A 83 -7.11 5.54 8.25
N ASN A 84 -7.72 6.36 9.11
CA ASN A 84 -8.97 6.04 9.79
C ASN A 84 -10.15 5.91 8.80
N SER A 85 -10.15 6.71 7.74
CA SER A 85 -11.25 6.74 6.77
C SER A 85 -11.16 5.64 5.71
N HIS A 86 -9.95 5.19 5.38
CA HIS A 86 -9.72 4.35 4.19
C HIS A 86 -8.98 3.03 4.47
N ILE A 87 -8.34 2.89 5.63
CA ILE A 87 -7.52 1.71 5.95
C ILE A 87 -8.06 0.98 7.16
N SER A 88 -8.18 1.65 8.31
CA SER A 88 -8.66 1.04 9.54
C SER A 88 -10.09 0.52 9.39
N GLY A 89 -10.37 -0.67 9.92
CA GLY A 89 -11.70 -1.27 9.88
C GLY A 89 -12.20 -1.70 8.50
N THR A 90 -11.38 -1.63 7.46
CA THR A 90 -11.79 -2.06 6.11
C THR A 90 -11.66 -3.58 5.94
N ASN A 91 -12.53 -4.16 5.11
CA ASN A 91 -12.39 -5.56 4.70
C ASN A 91 -11.13 -5.74 3.86
N ARG A 92 -10.39 -6.82 4.14
CA ARG A 92 -9.12 -7.11 3.49
C ARG A 92 -9.10 -8.53 2.96
N VAL A 93 -8.33 -8.71 1.89
CA VAL A 93 -7.97 -10.03 1.39
C VAL A 93 -6.49 -10.26 1.72
N VAL A 94 -6.21 -11.36 2.40
CA VAL A 94 -4.83 -11.76 2.74
C VAL A 94 -4.44 -12.89 1.80
N MET A 95 -3.38 -12.69 1.03
CA MET A 95 -2.81 -13.75 0.19
C MET A 95 -1.57 -14.32 0.88
N VAL A 96 -1.55 -15.62 1.05
CA VAL A 96 -0.41 -16.35 1.64
C VAL A 96 0.13 -17.33 0.62
N LEU A 97 1.42 -17.27 0.36
CA LEU A 97 2.15 -18.20 -0.49
C LEU A 97 3.16 -18.96 0.37
N GLY A 98 3.08 -20.28 0.37
CA GLY A 98 3.99 -21.12 1.13
C GLY A 98 3.67 -22.61 0.99
N SER A 99 4.52 -23.46 1.59
CA SER A 99 4.24 -24.89 1.67
C SER A 99 3.07 -25.12 2.64
N LYS A 100 2.08 -25.88 2.19
CA LYS A 100 0.90 -26.22 2.99
C LYS A 100 1.26 -26.96 4.30
N GLU A 101 2.37 -27.68 4.29
CA GLU A 101 2.85 -28.45 5.44
C GLU A 101 3.48 -27.56 6.51
N ASP A 102 4.01 -26.40 6.09
CA ASP A 102 4.72 -25.46 6.97
C ASP A 102 3.83 -24.31 7.45
N LEU A 103 2.64 -24.14 6.89
CA LEU A 103 1.72 -23.04 7.24
C LEU A 103 0.74 -23.47 8.32
N ASP A 104 0.65 -22.70 9.38
CA ASP A 104 -0.39 -22.83 10.39
C ASP A 104 -1.71 -22.21 9.87
N LEU A 105 -2.51 -23.05 9.23
CA LEU A 105 -3.81 -22.64 8.66
C LEU A 105 -4.85 -22.29 9.74
N GLU A 106 -4.71 -22.80 10.97
CA GLU A 106 -5.62 -22.47 12.06
C GLU A 106 -5.51 -21.01 12.46
N VAL A 107 -4.29 -20.45 12.41
CA VAL A 107 -4.07 -19.02 12.62
C VAL A 107 -4.82 -18.17 11.59
N LEU A 108 -4.83 -18.60 10.32
CA LEU A 108 -5.49 -17.86 9.24
C LEU A 108 -7.02 -17.87 9.36
N LYS A 109 -7.62 -18.91 9.91
CA LYS A 109 -9.08 -18.99 10.11
C LYS A 109 -9.63 -17.89 11.01
N ALA A 110 -8.80 -17.37 11.92
CA ALA A 110 -9.18 -16.25 12.77
C ALA A 110 -9.40 -14.93 11.99
N TYR A 111 -8.89 -14.83 10.78
CA TYR A 111 -8.97 -13.64 9.93
C TYR A 111 -9.99 -13.74 8.81
N GLY A 112 -10.52 -14.93 8.53
CA GLY A 112 -11.55 -15.11 7.50
C GLY A 112 -11.61 -16.51 6.92
N GLU A 113 -12.42 -16.66 5.88
CA GLU A 113 -12.54 -17.90 5.12
C GLU A 113 -11.27 -18.16 4.31
N ILE A 114 -10.76 -19.40 4.37
CA ILE A 114 -9.59 -19.82 3.61
C ILE A 114 -10.02 -20.39 2.26
N VAL A 115 -9.58 -19.75 1.19
CA VAL A 115 -9.74 -20.22 -0.18
C VAL A 115 -8.40 -20.75 -0.67
N HIS A 116 -8.34 -22.03 -1.02
CA HIS A 116 -7.15 -22.62 -1.63
C HIS A 116 -7.19 -22.38 -3.14
N LEU A 117 -6.15 -21.73 -3.64
CA LEU A 117 -5.98 -21.50 -5.07
C LEU A 117 -4.93 -22.48 -5.64
N THR A 118 -5.23 -23.07 -6.78
CA THR A 118 -4.30 -23.86 -7.56
C THR A 118 -3.59 -22.98 -8.60
N LEU A 119 -2.54 -23.51 -9.23
CA LEU A 119 -1.91 -22.80 -10.36
C LEU A 119 -2.89 -22.61 -11.52
N GLU A 120 -3.81 -23.55 -11.74
CA GLU A 120 -4.85 -23.45 -12.75
C GLU A 120 -5.83 -22.29 -12.45
N ASP A 121 -6.23 -22.14 -11.17
CA ASP A 121 -7.11 -21.03 -10.75
C ASP A 121 -6.46 -19.66 -10.99
N VAL A 122 -5.14 -19.58 -10.80
CA VAL A 122 -4.40 -18.31 -10.90
C VAL A 122 -4.02 -18.00 -12.35
N PHE A 123 -3.60 -19.00 -13.13
CA PHE A 123 -3.01 -18.79 -14.47
C PHE A 123 -3.90 -19.27 -15.61
N GLY A 124 -4.95 -20.04 -15.36
CA GLY A 124 -5.94 -20.46 -16.36
C GLY A 124 -5.46 -21.59 -17.29
N TYR A 125 -4.46 -22.38 -16.88
CA TYR A 125 -3.94 -23.53 -17.65
C TYR A 125 -3.58 -24.70 -16.73
#